data_d85ec1918157efc640087cee39c98c4d
#
_entry.id   d85ec1918157efc640087cee39c98c4d
#
_cell.length_a   1.000
_cell.length_b   1.000
_cell.length_c   1.000
_cell.angle_alpha   90.00
_cell.angle_beta   90.00
_cell.angle_gamma   90.00
#
_symmetry.space_group_name_H-M   'P 1'
#
loop_
_entity.id
_entity.type
_entity.pdbx_description
1 polymer ?
#
loop_
_entity_poly.entity_id
_entity_poly.type
_entity_poly.pdbx_seq_one_letter_code
_entity_poly.pdbx_strand_id
1 'polypeptide(L)'
;MNRRTLLIGASTLGLAAFAVGAFVQTRRREDEVEAAAAATPAGDPAPLVRAHSPSFGSADAAVTLVEFFDPSCEACRAYHPVVQEIRRQFPTEVRVVLRYTVFHQGSDEAVRILETARMQDKFEPVLDALLEQQPRWAVHGAPRMDVAWQIAGAAGLDLKKAKSDRLFPGITGILNQDMADVEALDIRQTPTFFLNGRRLENFSAESLIADVRFAVENS
;
A
#
# COMPACT_ATOMS: atom_id res chain seq x y z
N MET A 1 -31.16 -10.13 71.12
CA MET A 1 -30.49 -9.88 69.78
C MET A 1 -31.46 -9.12 68.92
N ASN A 2 -31.13 -7.88 68.60
CA ASN A 2 -32.04 -6.94 67.92
C ASN A 2 -32.11 -7.23 66.41
N ARG A 3 -33.29 -7.43 65.83
CA ARG A 3 -33.58 -7.71 64.45
C ARG A 3 -32.94 -6.63 63.48
N ARG A 4 -32.73 -5.41 63.96
CA ARG A 4 -32.08 -4.32 63.20
C ARG A 4 -30.61 -4.55 62.95
N THR A 5 -29.87 -5.21 63.81
CA THR A 5 -28.43 -5.48 63.68
C THR A 5 -28.15 -6.55 62.61
N LEU A 6 -29.08 -7.50 62.43
CA LEU A 6 -28.98 -8.57 61.43
C LEU A 6 -29.20 -8.06 60.02
N LEU A 7 -30.05 -7.03 59.82
CA LEU A 7 -30.32 -6.45 58.49
C LEU A 7 -29.17 -5.56 57.98
N ILE A 8 -28.44 -4.88 58.88
CA ILE A 8 -27.28 -4.04 58.49
C ILE A 8 -26.08 -4.92 58.09
N GLY A 9 -25.88 -6.05 58.77
CA GLY A 9 -24.77 -6.97 58.46
C GLY A 9 -24.93 -7.68 57.09
N ALA A 10 -26.15 -8.00 56.71
CA ALA A 10 -26.40 -8.65 55.41
C ALA A 10 -26.20 -7.68 54.21
N SER A 11 -26.53 -6.41 54.40
CA SER A 11 -26.38 -5.40 53.34
C SER A 11 -24.91 -5.02 53.06
N THR A 12 -24.06 -4.98 54.08
CA THR A 12 -22.64 -4.67 53.95
C THR A 12 -21.85 -5.81 53.32
N LEU A 13 -22.18 -7.05 53.58
CA LEU A 13 -21.56 -8.21 52.93
C LEU A 13 -21.95 -8.33 51.47
N GLY A 14 -23.17 -8.00 51.11
CA GLY A 14 -23.63 -8.00 49.68
C GLY A 14 -22.94 -6.93 48.84
N LEU A 15 -22.77 -5.73 49.40
CA LEU A 15 -22.07 -4.63 48.70
C LEU A 15 -20.56 -4.91 48.53
N ALA A 16 -19.89 -5.49 49.49
CA ALA A 16 -18.49 -5.88 49.41
C ALA A 16 -18.27 -6.99 48.37
N ALA A 17 -19.14 -8.00 48.33
CA ALA A 17 -19.06 -9.08 47.35
C ALA A 17 -19.32 -8.58 45.92
N PHE A 18 -20.25 -7.63 45.77
CA PHE A 18 -20.52 -7.01 44.45
C PHE A 18 -19.37 -6.13 43.98
N ALA A 19 -18.76 -5.35 44.86
CA ALA A 19 -17.59 -4.50 44.52
C ALA A 19 -16.36 -5.34 44.16
N VAL A 20 -16.09 -6.44 44.86
CA VAL A 20 -14.99 -7.37 44.52
C VAL A 20 -15.25 -8.09 43.21
N GLY A 21 -16.49 -8.52 42.94
CA GLY A 21 -16.87 -9.15 41.68
C GLY A 21 -16.72 -8.20 40.48
N ALA A 22 -17.16 -6.95 40.62
CA ALA A 22 -17.01 -5.94 39.59
C ALA A 22 -15.53 -5.61 39.34
N PHE A 23 -14.70 -5.50 40.38
CA PHE A 23 -13.26 -5.24 40.27
C PHE A 23 -12.50 -6.40 39.59
N VAL A 24 -12.84 -7.64 39.91
CA VAL A 24 -12.24 -8.81 39.25
C VAL A 24 -12.67 -8.90 37.82
N GLN A 25 -13.90 -8.51 37.47
CA GLN A 25 -14.40 -8.55 36.09
C GLN A 25 -13.82 -7.42 35.22
N THR A 26 -13.57 -6.24 35.78
CA THR A 26 -12.85 -5.17 35.08
C THR A 26 -11.40 -5.55 34.84
N ARG A 27 -10.68 -6.08 35.80
CA ARG A 27 -9.33 -6.59 35.66
C ARG A 27 -9.22 -7.69 34.60
N ARG A 28 -10.13 -8.67 34.60
CA ARG A 28 -10.18 -9.71 33.58
C ARG A 28 -10.41 -9.15 32.19
N ARG A 29 -11.25 -8.13 32.03
CA ARG A 29 -11.44 -7.45 30.73
C ARG A 29 -10.21 -6.65 30.29
N GLU A 30 -9.53 -6.01 31.22
CA GLU A 30 -8.26 -5.31 30.92
C GLU A 30 -7.18 -6.32 30.51
N ASP A 31 -7.04 -7.43 31.24
CA ASP A 31 -6.10 -8.51 30.89
C ASP A 31 -6.47 -9.20 29.55
N GLU A 32 -7.77 -9.39 29.25
CA GLU A 32 -8.23 -9.93 27.95
C GLU A 32 -8.00 -8.95 26.79
N VAL A 33 -8.18 -7.64 27.01
CA VAL A 33 -7.91 -6.60 26.01
C VAL A 33 -6.39 -6.45 25.80
N GLU A 34 -5.59 -6.50 26.85
CA GLU A 34 -4.12 -6.46 26.76
C GLU A 34 -3.56 -7.74 26.14
N ALA A 35 -4.11 -8.92 26.48
CA ALA A 35 -3.77 -10.19 25.83
C ALA A 35 -4.24 -10.25 24.38
N ALA A 36 -5.39 -9.64 24.03
CA ALA A 36 -5.85 -9.52 22.67
C ALA A 36 -5.02 -8.50 21.86
N ALA A 37 -4.53 -7.44 22.50
CA ALA A 37 -3.60 -6.48 21.89
C ALA A 37 -2.19 -7.07 21.73
N ALA A 38 -1.74 -7.93 22.66
CA ALA A 38 -0.47 -8.65 22.57
C ALA A 38 -0.53 -9.89 21.66
N ALA A 39 -1.72 -10.42 21.41
CA ALA A 39 -2.01 -11.51 20.47
C ALA A 39 -2.45 -10.97 19.10
N THR A 40 -1.90 -9.83 18.64
CA THR A 40 -1.84 -9.61 17.21
C THR A 40 -1.00 -10.76 16.69
N PRO A 41 -1.54 -11.74 15.93
CA PRO A 41 -0.68 -12.72 15.27
C PRO A 41 0.33 -11.89 14.51
N ALA A 42 1.60 -12.27 14.56
CA ALA A 42 2.58 -11.83 13.60
C ALA A 42 1.93 -12.16 12.25
N GLY A 43 1.22 -11.15 11.69
CA GLY A 43 0.42 -11.33 10.48
C GLY A 43 1.35 -11.90 9.44
N ASP A 44 0.84 -12.80 8.64
CA ASP A 44 1.53 -13.18 7.42
C ASP A 44 2.13 -11.90 6.82
N PRO A 45 3.43 -11.92 6.46
CA PRO A 45 4.09 -10.72 5.95
C PRO A 45 3.18 -10.10 4.91
N ALA A 46 2.89 -8.80 5.02
CA ALA A 46 1.93 -8.11 4.17
C ALA A 46 2.15 -8.56 2.72
N PRO A 47 1.12 -9.05 2.02
CA PRO A 47 1.32 -9.65 0.71
C PRO A 47 1.88 -8.60 -0.25
N LEU A 48 2.98 -8.93 -0.90
CA LEU A 48 3.63 -8.08 -1.90
C LEU A 48 2.71 -7.81 -3.10
N VAL A 49 1.81 -8.75 -3.40
CA VAL A 49 0.85 -8.66 -4.50
C VAL A 49 -0.56 -8.62 -3.94
N ARG A 50 -1.33 -7.60 -4.31
CA ARG A 50 -2.75 -7.47 -3.98
C ARG A 50 -3.59 -7.65 -5.25
N ALA A 51 -4.84 -8.06 -5.09
CA ALA A 51 -5.76 -8.20 -6.22
C ALA A 51 -6.00 -6.89 -6.99
N HIS A 52 -5.83 -5.75 -6.33
CA HIS A 52 -5.93 -4.42 -6.94
C HIS A 52 -4.65 -3.93 -7.60
N SER A 53 -3.50 -4.59 -7.38
CA SER A 53 -2.20 -4.12 -7.87
C SER A 53 -2.16 -4.11 -9.40
N PRO A 54 -1.83 -2.97 -10.04
CA PRO A 54 -1.54 -2.97 -11.46
C PRO A 54 -0.40 -3.93 -11.78
N SER A 55 -0.54 -4.71 -12.83
CA SER A 55 0.51 -5.66 -13.22
C SER A 55 0.64 -5.78 -14.73
N PHE A 56 1.84 -6.11 -15.18
CA PHE A 56 2.22 -6.31 -16.56
C PHE A 56 2.87 -7.68 -16.72
N GLY A 57 2.68 -8.31 -17.86
CA GLY A 57 3.15 -9.68 -18.12
C GLY A 57 2.13 -10.74 -17.70
N SER A 58 2.51 -12.01 -17.84
CA SER A 58 1.63 -13.14 -17.50
C SER A 58 1.41 -13.25 -15.99
N ALA A 59 0.19 -13.60 -15.59
CA ALA A 59 -0.10 -13.91 -14.18
C ALA A 59 0.65 -15.18 -13.70
N ASP A 60 0.95 -16.07 -14.65
CA ASP A 60 1.65 -17.35 -14.41
C ASP A 60 3.16 -17.26 -14.69
N ALA A 61 3.70 -16.05 -14.82
CA ALA A 61 5.13 -15.84 -15.02
C ALA A 61 5.94 -16.43 -13.85
N ALA A 62 7.03 -17.12 -14.17
CA ALA A 62 7.88 -17.78 -13.17
C ALA A 62 8.62 -16.77 -12.26
N VAL A 63 8.84 -15.55 -12.75
CA VAL A 63 9.50 -14.48 -12.02
C VAL A 63 8.55 -13.33 -11.77
N THR A 64 8.47 -12.89 -10.51
CA THR A 64 7.67 -11.72 -10.12
C THR A 64 8.59 -10.62 -9.60
N LEU A 65 8.58 -9.47 -10.26
CA LEU A 65 9.21 -8.23 -9.81
C LEU A 65 8.13 -7.29 -9.28
N VAL A 66 8.18 -6.98 -7.98
CA VAL A 66 7.27 -6.00 -7.34
C VAL A 66 8.02 -4.71 -7.14
N GLU A 67 7.44 -3.59 -7.58
CA GLU A 67 7.94 -2.26 -7.35
C GLU A 67 6.97 -1.48 -6.46
N PHE A 68 7.43 -1.06 -5.28
CA PHE A 68 6.77 -0.02 -4.52
C PHE A 68 7.27 1.32 -5.03
N PHE A 69 6.39 2.05 -5.70
CA PHE A 69 6.74 3.29 -6.36
C PHE A 69 5.86 4.46 -5.93
N ASP A 70 6.42 5.65 -6.02
CA ASP A 70 5.72 6.91 -5.81
C ASP A 70 5.70 7.67 -7.13
N PRO A 71 4.53 8.04 -7.67
CA PRO A 71 4.45 8.75 -8.95
C PRO A 71 5.22 10.08 -8.99
N SER A 72 5.43 10.73 -7.83
CA SER A 72 6.15 11.99 -7.72
C SER A 72 7.64 11.84 -7.44
N CYS A 73 8.13 10.60 -7.20
CA CYS A 73 9.52 10.33 -6.88
C CYS A 73 10.40 10.35 -8.15
N GLU A 74 11.47 11.17 -8.17
CA GLU A 74 12.40 11.27 -9.30
C GLU A 74 13.17 9.98 -9.54
N ALA A 75 13.51 9.24 -8.48
CA ALA A 75 14.17 7.95 -8.62
C ALA A 75 13.23 6.93 -9.29
N CYS A 76 11.93 6.90 -8.95
CA CYS A 76 10.95 6.06 -9.65
C CYS A 76 10.87 6.41 -11.14
N ARG A 77 10.86 7.70 -11.48
CA ARG A 77 10.92 8.14 -12.86
C ARG A 77 12.20 7.63 -13.55
N ALA A 78 13.35 7.70 -12.87
CA ALA A 78 14.63 7.25 -13.45
C ALA A 78 14.68 5.73 -13.68
N TYR A 79 14.01 4.95 -12.82
CA TYR A 79 13.94 3.49 -12.95
C TYR A 79 12.82 3.00 -13.87
N HIS A 80 11.85 3.82 -14.21
CA HIS A 80 10.76 3.43 -15.11
C HIS A 80 11.24 2.87 -16.47
N PRO A 81 12.20 3.48 -17.19
CA PRO A 81 12.76 2.90 -18.41
C PRO A 81 13.47 1.56 -18.18
N VAL A 82 14.05 1.33 -17.00
CA VAL A 82 14.70 0.06 -16.64
C VAL A 82 13.66 -1.04 -16.49
N VAL A 83 12.54 -0.74 -15.82
CA VAL A 83 11.41 -1.67 -15.67
C VAL A 83 10.76 -1.97 -17.03
N GLN A 84 10.61 -0.96 -17.90
CA GLN A 84 10.12 -1.17 -19.27
C GLN A 84 11.07 -2.08 -20.07
N GLU A 85 12.39 -1.91 -19.92
CA GLU A 85 13.38 -2.76 -20.58
C GLU A 85 13.32 -4.20 -20.08
N ILE A 86 13.14 -4.44 -18.79
CA ILE A 86 12.92 -5.77 -18.21
C ILE A 86 11.68 -6.42 -18.85
N ARG A 87 10.56 -5.72 -18.91
CA ARG A 87 9.33 -6.19 -19.55
C ARG A 87 9.51 -6.53 -21.03
N ARG A 88 10.33 -5.74 -21.72
CA ARG A 88 10.63 -5.96 -23.15
C ARG A 88 11.53 -7.18 -23.36
N GLN A 89 12.50 -7.41 -22.46
CA GLN A 89 13.41 -8.56 -22.56
C GLN A 89 12.74 -9.88 -22.17
N PHE A 90 11.83 -9.85 -21.22
CA PHE A 90 11.22 -11.06 -20.62
C PHE A 90 9.67 -10.95 -20.59
N PRO A 91 9.02 -10.87 -21.78
CA PRO A 91 7.60 -10.51 -21.85
C PRO A 91 6.66 -11.59 -21.29
N THR A 92 7.10 -12.85 -21.23
CA THR A 92 6.33 -14.02 -20.76
C THR A 92 6.85 -14.58 -19.45
N GLU A 93 8.14 -14.40 -19.16
CA GLU A 93 8.84 -14.98 -18.01
C GLU A 93 8.72 -14.11 -16.76
N VAL A 94 8.54 -12.78 -16.95
CA VAL A 94 8.50 -11.81 -15.84
C VAL A 94 7.13 -11.14 -15.75
N ARG A 95 6.56 -11.20 -14.55
CA ARG A 95 5.43 -10.37 -14.14
C ARG A 95 5.95 -9.18 -13.33
N VAL A 96 5.67 -7.96 -13.78
CA VAL A 96 5.92 -6.74 -13.01
C VAL A 96 4.63 -6.34 -12.30
N VAL A 97 4.70 -6.08 -11.00
CA VAL A 97 3.58 -5.65 -10.15
C VAL A 97 3.93 -4.31 -9.54
N LEU A 98 3.05 -3.33 -9.71
CA LEU A 98 3.20 -2.01 -9.10
C LEU A 98 2.40 -1.89 -7.80
N ARG A 99 3.04 -1.32 -6.77
CA ARG A 99 2.44 -0.98 -5.49
C ARG A 99 2.64 0.50 -5.21
N TYR A 100 1.60 1.17 -4.75
CA TYR A 100 1.67 2.61 -4.53
C TYR A 100 2.30 2.97 -3.20
N THR A 101 3.10 4.04 -3.23
CA THR A 101 3.47 4.82 -2.04
C THR A 101 3.08 6.27 -2.26
N VAL A 102 2.87 7.01 -1.17
CA VAL A 102 2.52 8.43 -1.22
C VAL A 102 3.42 9.22 -0.28
N PHE A 103 4.72 9.16 -0.53
CA PHE A 103 5.74 9.82 0.30
C PHE A 103 5.94 11.30 -0.06
N HIS A 104 5.55 11.70 -1.27
CA HIS A 104 5.70 13.06 -1.74
C HIS A 104 4.34 13.77 -1.83
N GLN A 105 4.37 15.09 -1.71
CA GLN A 105 3.17 15.91 -1.85
C GLN A 105 2.60 15.76 -3.27
N GLY A 106 1.30 15.52 -3.37
CA GLY A 106 0.59 15.32 -4.64
C GLY A 106 0.58 13.88 -5.17
N SER A 107 1.32 12.95 -4.53
CA SER A 107 1.36 11.55 -4.95
C SER A 107 0.02 10.86 -4.80
N ASP A 108 -0.76 11.20 -3.78
CA ASP A 108 -2.12 10.69 -3.58
C ASP A 108 -3.05 11.05 -4.74
N GLU A 109 -3.00 12.29 -5.21
CA GLU A 109 -3.79 12.70 -6.37
C GLU A 109 -3.24 12.09 -7.67
N ALA A 110 -1.92 11.91 -7.81
CA ALA A 110 -1.34 11.23 -8.96
C ALA A 110 -1.77 9.75 -9.02
N VAL A 111 -1.85 9.06 -7.88
CA VAL A 111 -2.43 7.71 -7.81
C VAL A 111 -3.90 7.72 -8.21
N ARG A 112 -4.68 8.72 -7.80
CA ARG A 112 -6.08 8.84 -8.25
C ARG A 112 -6.18 9.02 -9.76
N ILE A 113 -5.27 9.78 -10.38
CA ILE A 113 -5.19 9.89 -11.85
C ILE A 113 -4.93 8.50 -12.47
N LEU A 114 -3.93 7.77 -11.97
CA LEU A 114 -3.59 6.44 -12.46
C LEU A 114 -4.73 5.43 -12.31
N GLU A 115 -5.40 5.42 -11.17
CA GLU A 115 -6.53 4.52 -10.94
C GLU A 115 -7.76 4.87 -11.79
N THR A 116 -8.04 6.16 -12.03
CA THR A 116 -9.08 6.54 -12.99
C THR A 116 -8.69 6.18 -14.42
N ALA A 117 -7.42 6.25 -14.77
CA ALA A 117 -6.92 5.78 -16.05
C ALA A 117 -7.06 4.25 -16.19
N ARG A 118 -6.83 3.49 -15.11
CA ARG A 118 -7.05 2.04 -15.08
C ARG A 118 -8.52 1.68 -15.31
N MET A 119 -9.45 2.45 -14.74
CA MET A 119 -10.90 2.27 -14.96
C MET A 119 -11.34 2.55 -16.41
N GLN A 120 -10.45 3.14 -17.21
CA GLN A 120 -10.68 3.49 -18.63
C GLN A 120 -9.74 2.74 -19.59
N ASP A 121 -9.02 1.72 -19.12
CA ASP A 121 -8.02 0.97 -19.89
C ASP A 121 -6.90 1.88 -20.46
N LYS A 122 -6.55 2.93 -19.71
CA LYS A 122 -5.52 3.93 -20.07
C LYS A 122 -4.37 4.00 -19.05
N PHE A 123 -4.23 2.97 -18.19
CA PHE A 123 -3.24 2.98 -17.12
C PHE A 123 -1.82 3.21 -17.65
N GLU A 124 -1.35 2.36 -18.56
CA GLU A 124 0.03 2.40 -19.05
C GLU A 124 0.36 3.70 -19.79
N PRO A 125 -0.40 4.16 -20.80
CA PRO A 125 -0.09 5.41 -21.48
C PRO A 125 -0.14 6.62 -20.53
N VAL A 126 -0.98 6.63 -19.51
CA VAL A 126 -1.04 7.72 -18.53
C VAL A 126 0.13 7.64 -17.55
N LEU A 127 0.51 6.44 -17.11
CA LEU A 127 1.70 6.23 -16.26
C LEU A 127 2.96 6.73 -16.97
N ASP A 128 3.17 6.31 -18.22
CA ASP A 128 4.32 6.71 -19.02
C ASP A 128 4.38 8.23 -19.18
N ALA A 129 3.26 8.86 -19.55
CA ALA A 129 3.20 10.30 -19.74
C ALA A 129 3.43 11.10 -18.45
N LEU A 130 2.90 10.63 -17.31
CA LEU A 130 3.10 11.26 -16.01
C LEU A 130 4.57 11.18 -15.58
N LEU A 131 5.21 10.03 -15.72
CA LEU A 131 6.62 9.85 -15.35
C LEU A 131 7.55 10.59 -16.31
N GLU A 132 7.34 10.53 -17.63
CA GLU A 132 8.12 11.27 -18.62
C GLU A 132 8.09 12.79 -18.35
N GLN A 133 6.90 13.32 -18.06
CA GLN A 133 6.69 14.74 -17.83
C GLN A 133 6.68 15.14 -16.35
N GLN A 134 7.13 14.26 -15.47
CA GLN A 134 7.13 14.46 -14.01
C GLN A 134 7.71 15.82 -13.57
N PRO A 135 8.83 16.34 -14.11
CA PRO A 135 9.37 17.63 -13.70
C PRO A 135 8.43 18.83 -13.93
N ARG A 136 7.39 18.68 -14.76
CA ARG A 136 6.41 19.74 -15.03
C ARG A 136 5.34 19.84 -13.97
N TRP A 137 5.05 18.75 -13.26
CA TRP A 137 3.96 18.68 -12.31
C TRP A 137 4.36 18.30 -10.88
N ALA A 138 5.36 17.43 -10.69
CA ALA A 138 5.81 16.96 -9.37
C ALA A 138 6.87 17.90 -8.77
N VAL A 139 6.57 19.19 -8.68
CA VAL A 139 7.50 20.19 -8.13
C VAL A 139 7.48 20.10 -6.61
N HIS A 140 8.66 19.93 -6.00
CA HIS A 140 8.79 19.86 -4.54
C HIS A 140 8.15 21.08 -3.84
N GLY A 141 7.30 20.79 -2.86
CA GLY A 141 6.60 21.82 -2.07
C GLY A 141 5.46 22.55 -2.80
N ALA A 142 5.33 22.36 -4.12
CA ALA A 142 4.30 23.01 -4.93
C ALA A 142 3.87 22.16 -6.13
N PRO A 143 3.34 20.95 -5.94
CA PRO A 143 2.94 20.07 -7.04
C PRO A 143 1.80 20.70 -7.85
N ARG A 144 1.92 20.63 -9.16
CA ARG A 144 0.96 21.20 -10.11
C ARG A 144 0.01 20.12 -10.62
N MET A 145 -0.97 19.77 -9.81
CA MET A 145 -1.89 18.68 -10.12
C MET A 145 -2.79 19.02 -11.32
N ASP A 146 -3.07 20.29 -11.58
CA ASP A 146 -3.72 20.75 -12.80
C ASP A 146 -2.95 20.33 -14.07
N VAL A 147 -1.62 20.44 -14.03
CA VAL A 147 -0.74 19.97 -15.12
C VAL A 147 -0.72 18.45 -15.22
N ALA A 148 -0.68 17.73 -14.11
CA ALA A 148 -0.76 16.28 -14.11
C ALA A 148 -2.05 15.77 -14.76
N TRP A 149 -3.20 16.37 -14.45
CA TRP A 149 -4.48 16.05 -15.11
C TRP A 149 -4.47 16.37 -16.61
N GLN A 150 -3.87 17.49 -17.03
CA GLN A 150 -3.73 17.85 -18.46
C GLN A 150 -2.86 16.82 -19.21
N ILE A 151 -1.74 16.39 -18.61
CA ILE A 151 -0.87 15.35 -19.16
C ILE A 151 -1.66 14.04 -19.32
N ALA A 152 -2.39 13.62 -18.32
CA ALA A 152 -3.21 12.41 -18.36
C ALA A 152 -4.28 12.51 -19.48
N GLY A 153 -4.94 13.66 -19.62
CA GLY A 153 -5.89 13.91 -20.70
C GLY A 153 -5.24 13.82 -22.09
N ALA A 154 -4.03 14.38 -22.25
CA ALA A 154 -3.27 14.28 -23.49
C ALA A 154 -2.83 12.83 -23.81
N ALA A 155 -2.64 12.00 -22.77
CA ALA A 155 -2.35 10.57 -22.90
C ALA A 155 -3.62 9.71 -23.15
N GLY A 156 -4.80 10.33 -23.30
CA GLY A 156 -6.04 9.65 -23.70
C GLY A 156 -7.03 9.39 -22.57
N LEU A 157 -6.82 9.93 -21.37
CA LEU A 157 -7.78 9.86 -20.28
C LEU A 157 -8.99 10.78 -20.58
N ASP A 158 -10.20 10.25 -20.55
CA ASP A 158 -11.41 11.08 -20.53
C ASP A 158 -11.53 11.83 -19.20
N LEU A 159 -11.13 13.11 -19.21
CA LEU A 159 -11.11 13.96 -18.03
C LEU A 159 -12.52 14.23 -17.47
N LYS A 160 -13.57 14.21 -18.31
CA LYS A 160 -14.93 14.42 -17.85
C LYS A 160 -15.38 13.25 -16.99
N LYS A 161 -15.12 12.03 -17.46
CA LYS A 161 -15.42 10.79 -16.71
C LYS A 161 -14.53 10.70 -15.46
N ALA A 162 -13.23 10.92 -15.59
CA ALA A 162 -12.27 10.85 -14.52
C ALA A 162 -12.57 11.81 -13.36
N LYS A 163 -13.19 12.96 -13.62
CA LYS A 163 -13.58 13.94 -12.59
C LYS A 163 -14.55 13.37 -11.55
N SER A 164 -15.44 12.46 -11.93
CA SER A 164 -16.30 11.73 -11.00
C SER A 164 -15.60 10.50 -10.43
N ASP A 165 -14.91 9.74 -11.28
CA ASP A 165 -14.31 8.45 -10.93
C ASP A 165 -13.21 8.59 -9.88
N ARG A 166 -12.44 9.71 -9.87
CA ARG A 166 -11.38 9.97 -8.87
C ARG A 166 -11.86 9.98 -7.42
N LEU A 167 -13.16 10.18 -7.21
CA LEU A 167 -13.80 10.18 -5.88
C LEU A 167 -14.33 8.79 -5.50
N PHE A 168 -14.15 7.78 -6.35
CA PHE A 168 -14.63 6.44 -6.08
C PHE A 168 -13.98 5.88 -4.81
N PRO A 169 -14.77 5.44 -3.81
CA PRO A 169 -14.24 5.00 -2.53
C PRO A 169 -13.20 3.87 -2.62
N GLY A 170 -13.31 3.03 -3.67
CA GLY A 170 -12.35 1.95 -3.93
C GLY A 170 -10.92 2.45 -4.13
N ILE A 171 -10.71 3.63 -4.74
CA ILE A 171 -9.38 4.22 -4.92
C ILE A 171 -8.79 4.61 -3.57
N THR A 172 -9.59 5.18 -2.67
CA THR A 172 -9.15 5.46 -1.30
C THR A 172 -8.82 4.16 -0.54
N GLY A 173 -9.60 3.09 -0.78
CA GLY A 173 -9.31 1.76 -0.22
C GLY A 173 -7.97 1.20 -0.70
N ILE A 174 -7.65 1.35 -1.98
CA ILE A 174 -6.35 0.96 -2.56
C ILE A 174 -5.21 1.73 -1.88
N LEU A 175 -5.30 3.06 -1.81
CA LEU A 175 -4.30 3.91 -1.17
C LEU A 175 -4.07 3.51 0.30
N ASN A 176 -5.13 3.34 1.07
CA ASN A 176 -5.04 2.97 2.48
C ASN A 176 -4.41 1.58 2.65
N GLN A 177 -4.79 0.62 1.82
CA GLN A 177 -4.23 -0.73 1.89
C GLN A 177 -2.74 -0.76 1.51
N ASP A 178 -2.37 -0.07 0.43
CA ASP A 178 -0.98 -0.01 0.00
C ASP A 178 -0.09 0.69 1.03
N MET A 179 -0.58 1.78 1.66
CA MET A 179 0.16 2.46 2.72
C MET A 179 0.26 1.64 4.01
N ALA A 180 -0.74 0.84 4.35
CA ALA A 180 -0.65 -0.11 5.46
C ALA A 180 0.40 -1.20 5.19
N ASP A 181 0.48 -1.69 3.95
CA ASP A 181 1.49 -2.66 3.54
C ASP A 181 2.91 -2.05 3.49
N VAL A 182 3.03 -0.78 3.08
CA VAL A 182 4.28 0.00 3.15
C VAL A 182 4.82 0.05 4.58
N GLU A 183 3.94 0.30 5.56
CA GLU A 183 4.30 0.30 6.98
C GLU A 183 4.69 -1.10 7.47
N ALA A 184 3.87 -2.11 7.18
CA ALA A 184 4.09 -3.50 7.60
C ALA A 184 5.37 -4.11 7.01
N LEU A 185 5.75 -3.71 5.79
CA LEU A 185 6.97 -4.15 5.11
C LEU A 185 8.19 -3.26 5.42
N ASP A 186 8.06 -2.26 6.28
CA ASP A 186 9.11 -1.29 6.59
C ASP A 186 9.73 -0.65 5.34
N ILE A 187 8.88 -0.19 4.41
CA ILE A 187 9.33 0.51 3.21
C ILE A 187 9.52 1.99 3.54
N ARG A 188 10.75 2.49 3.41
CA ARG A 188 11.13 3.84 3.82
C ARG A 188 11.58 4.73 2.67
N GLN A 189 11.74 4.16 1.48
CA GLN A 189 12.20 4.87 0.28
C GLN A 189 11.59 4.26 -0.99
N THR A 190 11.62 5.02 -2.07
CA THR A 190 11.15 4.59 -3.39
C THR A 190 12.18 4.90 -4.47
N PRO A 191 12.29 4.04 -5.50
CA PRO A 191 11.60 2.77 -5.59
C PRO A 191 12.17 1.74 -4.60
N THR A 192 11.33 0.79 -4.15
CA THR A 192 11.78 -0.41 -3.45
C THR A 192 11.34 -1.62 -4.25
N PHE A 193 12.29 -2.49 -4.59
CA PHE A 193 12.03 -3.68 -5.40
C PHE A 193 12.06 -4.97 -4.57
N PHE A 194 11.16 -5.90 -4.93
CA PHE A 194 11.19 -7.29 -4.48
C PHE A 194 11.21 -8.20 -5.70
N LEU A 195 12.15 -9.12 -5.72
CA LEU A 195 12.27 -10.15 -6.76
C LEU A 195 11.96 -11.52 -6.15
N ASN A 196 10.91 -12.18 -6.62
CA ASN A 196 10.42 -13.46 -6.10
C ASN A 196 10.28 -13.44 -4.56
N GLY A 197 9.72 -12.35 -4.01
CA GLY A 197 9.49 -12.18 -2.57
C GLY A 197 10.69 -11.66 -1.77
N ARG A 198 11.88 -11.61 -2.33
CA ARG A 198 13.08 -11.11 -1.65
C ARG A 198 13.32 -9.63 -1.99
N ARG A 199 13.44 -8.78 -0.96
CA ARG A 199 13.81 -7.37 -1.13
C ARG A 199 15.21 -7.26 -1.75
N LEU A 200 15.33 -6.39 -2.74
CA LEU A 200 16.63 -6.05 -3.33
C LEU A 200 17.23 -4.86 -2.59
N GLU A 201 18.47 -5.03 -2.15
CA GLU A 201 19.22 -3.99 -1.46
C GLU A 201 20.32 -3.45 -2.39
N ASN A 202 20.62 -2.16 -2.30
CA ASN A 202 21.75 -1.52 -3.00
C ASN A 202 21.80 -1.84 -4.52
N PHE A 203 20.67 -1.78 -5.19
CA PHE A 203 20.57 -2.07 -6.63
C PHE A 203 20.96 -0.85 -7.50
N SER A 204 21.53 -1.12 -8.68
CA SER A 204 21.65 -0.20 -9.81
C SER A 204 20.73 -0.64 -10.95
N ALA A 205 20.62 0.17 -12.00
CA ALA A 205 19.87 -0.23 -13.19
C ALA A 205 20.41 -1.53 -13.81
N GLU A 206 21.74 -1.65 -13.89
CA GLU A 206 22.42 -2.82 -14.44
C GLU A 206 22.23 -4.06 -13.56
N SER A 207 22.37 -3.91 -12.23
CA SER A 207 22.22 -5.04 -11.30
C SER A 207 20.75 -5.51 -11.23
N LEU A 208 19.78 -4.59 -11.30
CA LEU A 208 18.36 -4.97 -11.34
C LEU A 208 18.02 -5.84 -12.57
N ILE A 209 18.51 -5.45 -13.75
CA ILE A 209 18.33 -6.27 -14.98
C ILE A 209 19.07 -7.62 -14.85
N ALA A 210 20.29 -7.62 -14.31
CA ALA A 210 21.07 -8.84 -14.13
C ALA A 210 20.41 -9.81 -13.13
N ASP A 211 19.90 -9.30 -11.99
CA ASP A 211 19.20 -10.11 -11.00
C ASP A 211 17.92 -10.74 -11.56
N VAL A 212 17.14 -9.98 -12.34
CA VAL A 212 15.95 -10.49 -13.02
C VAL A 212 16.31 -11.56 -14.05
N ARG A 213 17.34 -11.32 -14.87
CA ARG A 213 17.82 -12.31 -15.85
C ARG A 213 18.26 -13.59 -15.16
N PHE A 214 19.07 -13.48 -14.09
CA PHE A 214 19.47 -14.63 -13.30
C PHE A 214 18.28 -15.42 -12.75
N ALA A 215 17.25 -14.72 -12.25
CA ALA A 215 16.03 -15.37 -11.77
C ALA A 215 15.28 -16.12 -12.89
N VAL A 216 15.20 -15.54 -14.09
CA VAL A 216 14.58 -16.18 -15.27
C VAL A 216 15.36 -17.42 -15.70
N GLU A 217 16.68 -17.36 -15.73
CA GLU A 217 17.53 -18.50 -16.15
C GLU A 217 17.51 -19.67 -15.16
N ASN A 218 17.06 -19.43 -13.91
CA ASN A 218 17.02 -20.42 -12.83
C ASN A 218 15.59 -20.74 -12.32
N SER A 219 14.57 -20.39 -13.09
CA SER A 219 13.16 -20.60 -12.75
C SER A 219 12.59 -21.91 -13.30
#